data_39c70f8303dda0e6f34efa2673d1333d
#
_entry.id   39c70f8303dda0e6f34efa2673d1333d
#
_cell.length_a   1.000
_cell.length_b   1.000
_cell.length_c   1.000
_cell.angle_alpha   90.00
_cell.angle_beta   90.00
_cell.angle_gamma   90.00
#
_symmetry.space_group_name_H-M   'P 1'
#
loop_
_entity.id
_entity.type
_entity.pdbx_description
1 polymer ?
#
loop_
_entity_poly.entity_id
_entity_poly.type
_entity_poly.pdbx_seq_one_letter_code
_entity_poly.pdbx_strand_id
1 'polypeptide(L)'
;HDALPIFMITVPFENINVQNKIPISVDINDLYNKIVIQRRGGFCYELNHLFATYLEHKGFHVTRAAATVYTPNGGRSPEGSHMSLYVNIEGTLYITDVGFGDLPTSIIEIGSKTQFIPTYDKNGVYRAVWINDNQYALQKLRQNKWMTLYEAHLKSQSIKDFEDKISYNEHHPHSIFVRHLLITQPQSFGRATMTYHSLTLSNDSTKHKYDVTTNNYKYFLKKYFNLNVSIIPFEP
;
A
#
# COMPACT_ATOMS: atom_id res chain seq x y z
N HIS A 1 -4.62 -17.55 7.56
CA HIS A 1 -3.57 -17.33 6.56
C HIS A 1 -4.04 -16.63 5.29
N ASP A 2 -5.35 -16.62 4.96
CA ASP A 2 -5.84 -16.16 3.65
C ASP A 2 -6.36 -14.71 3.62
N ALA A 3 -6.51 -14.05 4.77
CA ALA A 3 -7.10 -12.71 4.83
C ALA A 3 -6.28 -11.65 4.07
N LEU A 4 -4.96 -11.62 4.25
CA LEU A 4 -4.08 -10.65 3.61
C LEU A 4 -4.05 -10.81 2.08
N PRO A 5 -3.77 -12.00 1.52
CA PRO A 5 -3.78 -12.18 0.07
C PRO A 5 -5.16 -11.86 -0.54
N ILE A 6 -6.26 -12.29 0.08
CA ILE A 6 -7.61 -11.99 -0.40
C ILE A 6 -7.85 -10.48 -0.40
N PHE A 7 -7.51 -9.78 0.68
CA PHE A 7 -7.64 -8.32 0.74
C PHE A 7 -6.86 -7.66 -0.40
N MET A 8 -5.58 -7.97 -0.56
CA MET A 8 -4.71 -7.33 -1.55
C MET A 8 -5.13 -7.57 -3.00
N ILE A 9 -5.61 -8.78 -3.34
CA ILE A 9 -6.07 -9.08 -4.71
C ILE A 9 -7.48 -8.57 -5.00
N THR A 10 -8.25 -8.17 -3.95
CA THR A 10 -9.63 -7.70 -4.08
C THR A 10 -9.73 -6.18 -3.99
N VAL A 11 -8.93 -5.57 -3.11
CA VAL A 11 -9.00 -4.13 -2.80
C VAL A 11 -7.78 -3.43 -3.39
N PRO A 12 -7.94 -2.55 -4.39
CA PRO A 12 -6.83 -1.81 -4.97
C PRO A 12 -6.32 -0.72 -4.03
N PHE A 13 -5.02 -0.46 -4.05
CA PHE A 13 -4.50 0.82 -3.61
C PHE A 13 -4.91 1.90 -4.62
N GLU A 14 -5.55 2.99 -4.16
CA GLU A 14 -5.93 4.10 -5.03
C GLU A 14 -6.05 5.42 -4.27
N ASN A 15 -5.77 6.52 -4.95
CA ASN A 15 -5.91 7.88 -4.41
C ASN A 15 -6.96 8.70 -5.17
N ILE A 16 -7.99 8.07 -5.73
CA ILE A 16 -9.00 8.73 -6.57
C ILE A 16 -9.75 9.81 -5.79
N ASN A 17 -10.05 9.59 -4.51
CA ASN A 17 -10.71 10.62 -3.69
C ASN A 17 -9.87 11.89 -3.61
N VAL A 18 -8.56 11.78 -3.41
CA VAL A 18 -7.64 12.94 -3.40
C VAL A 18 -7.68 13.66 -4.75
N GLN A 19 -7.63 12.90 -5.86
CA GLN A 19 -7.68 13.46 -7.22
C GLN A 19 -9.02 14.14 -7.53
N ASN A 20 -10.10 13.61 -6.99
CA ASN A 20 -11.45 14.15 -7.12
C ASN A 20 -11.79 15.23 -6.08
N LYS A 21 -10.85 15.57 -5.18
CA LYS A 21 -11.06 16.51 -4.07
C LYS A 21 -12.22 16.11 -3.15
N ILE A 22 -12.40 14.79 -2.96
CA ILE A 22 -13.34 14.21 -2.01
C ILE A 22 -12.58 13.97 -0.70
N PRO A 23 -13.06 14.48 0.44
CA PRO A 23 -12.38 14.33 1.72
C PRO A 23 -12.08 12.86 2.06
N ILE A 24 -10.91 12.63 2.63
CA ILE A 24 -10.51 11.32 3.14
C ILE A 24 -11.09 11.15 4.54
N SER A 25 -11.77 10.04 4.76
CA SER A 25 -12.21 9.63 6.09
C SER A 25 -11.44 8.39 6.54
N VAL A 26 -11.09 8.36 7.82
CA VAL A 26 -10.55 7.18 8.51
C VAL A 26 -11.51 6.65 9.58
N ASP A 27 -12.75 7.12 9.61
CA ASP A 27 -13.82 6.48 10.37
C ASP A 27 -14.09 5.08 9.83
N ILE A 28 -14.22 4.11 10.71
CA ILE A 28 -14.35 2.69 10.31
C ILE A 28 -15.64 2.42 9.52
N ASN A 29 -16.73 3.10 9.84
CA ASN A 29 -17.98 2.92 9.10
C ASN A 29 -17.90 3.50 7.69
N ASP A 30 -17.23 4.66 7.55
CA ASP A 30 -16.98 5.26 6.24
C ASP A 30 -16.04 4.39 5.40
N LEU A 31 -14.97 3.85 6.00
CA LEU A 31 -14.05 2.92 5.35
C LEU A 31 -14.75 1.63 4.93
N TYR A 32 -15.58 1.06 5.81
CA TYR A 32 -16.38 -0.12 5.49
C TYR A 32 -17.32 0.15 4.32
N ASN A 33 -18.03 1.27 4.36
CA ASN A 33 -18.95 1.66 3.28
C ASN A 33 -18.19 1.85 1.96
N LYS A 34 -17.07 2.62 1.95
CA LYS A 34 -16.27 2.88 0.76
C LYS A 34 -15.65 1.60 0.19
N ILE A 35 -14.93 0.85 1.03
CA ILE A 35 -14.07 -0.24 0.57
C ILE A 35 -14.87 -1.53 0.38
N VAL A 36 -15.74 -1.88 1.32
CA VAL A 36 -16.47 -3.15 1.28
C VAL A 36 -17.78 -3.03 0.48
N ILE A 37 -18.63 -2.06 0.81
CA ILE A 37 -19.95 -1.94 0.17
C ILE A 37 -19.83 -1.39 -1.24
N GLN A 38 -19.12 -0.27 -1.43
CA GLN A 38 -18.96 0.37 -2.74
C GLN A 38 -17.84 -0.27 -3.59
N ARG A 39 -17.09 -1.24 -3.03
CA ARG A 39 -15.98 -1.94 -3.70
C ARG A 39 -14.93 -0.98 -4.26
N ARG A 40 -14.64 0.07 -3.52
CA ARG A 40 -13.57 1.02 -3.79
C ARG A 40 -12.28 0.54 -3.15
N GLY A 41 -11.19 1.23 -3.44
CA GLY A 41 -9.93 1.11 -2.71
C GLY A 41 -9.70 2.29 -1.78
N GLY A 42 -8.44 2.52 -1.49
CA GLY A 42 -7.96 3.65 -0.69
C GLY A 42 -6.44 3.73 -0.70
N PHE A 43 -5.88 4.74 -0.05
CA PHE A 43 -4.44 4.80 0.14
C PHE A 43 -4.03 4.20 1.51
N CYS A 44 -2.76 4.23 1.85
CA CYS A 44 -2.20 3.43 2.95
C CYS A 44 -2.95 3.55 4.28
N TYR A 45 -3.36 4.75 4.69
CA TYR A 45 -4.05 4.93 5.98
C TYR A 45 -5.43 4.30 5.98
N GLU A 46 -6.17 4.42 4.89
CA GLU A 46 -7.51 3.83 4.76
C GLU A 46 -7.44 2.30 4.75
N LEU A 47 -6.57 1.73 3.90
CA LEU A 47 -6.45 0.27 3.73
C LEU A 47 -5.90 -0.39 4.99
N ASN A 48 -4.80 0.13 5.53
CA ASN A 48 -4.17 -0.46 6.70
C ASN A 48 -5.03 -0.26 7.96
N HIS A 49 -5.74 0.87 8.12
CA HIS A 49 -6.60 1.07 9.27
C HIS A 49 -7.80 0.10 9.26
N LEU A 50 -8.46 -0.07 8.12
CA LEU A 50 -9.55 -1.02 7.98
C LEU A 50 -9.07 -2.46 8.22
N PHE A 51 -7.94 -2.84 7.62
CA PHE A 51 -7.40 -4.19 7.75
C PHE A 51 -6.91 -4.48 9.18
N ALA A 52 -6.29 -3.51 9.84
CA ALA A 52 -5.91 -3.63 11.26
C ALA A 52 -7.12 -3.86 12.15
N THR A 53 -8.20 -3.07 11.96
CA THR A 53 -9.45 -3.24 12.71
C THR A 53 -10.07 -4.63 12.49
N TYR A 54 -10.03 -5.13 11.26
CA TYR A 54 -10.48 -6.49 10.96
C TYR A 54 -9.63 -7.55 11.70
N LEU A 55 -8.31 -7.43 11.68
CA LEU A 55 -7.41 -8.37 12.37
C LEU A 55 -7.57 -8.30 13.89
N GLU A 56 -7.71 -7.11 14.46
CA GLU A 56 -8.00 -6.90 15.89
C GLU A 56 -9.31 -7.59 16.30
N HIS A 57 -10.34 -7.47 15.45
CA HIS A 57 -11.62 -8.16 15.67
C HIS A 57 -11.51 -9.70 15.59
N LYS A 58 -10.49 -10.22 14.89
CA LYS A 58 -10.15 -11.63 14.83
C LYS A 58 -9.25 -12.09 15.99
N GLY A 59 -8.91 -11.20 16.93
CA GLY A 59 -8.12 -11.51 18.12
C GLY A 59 -6.61 -11.38 17.94
N PHE A 60 -6.14 -10.78 16.82
CA PHE A 60 -4.71 -10.51 16.64
C PHE A 60 -4.29 -9.22 17.34
N HIS A 61 -3.08 -9.23 17.91
CA HIS A 61 -2.42 -8.01 18.37
C HIS A 61 -1.75 -7.31 17.19
N VAL A 62 -2.37 -6.25 16.71
CA VAL A 62 -1.91 -5.49 15.53
C VAL A 62 -1.26 -4.19 15.98
N THR A 63 -0.13 -3.87 15.40
CA THR A 63 0.53 -2.58 15.59
C THR A 63 0.51 -1.77 14.30
N ARG A 64 -0.02 -0.55 14.39
CA ARG A 64 0.10 0.48 13.36
C ARG A 64 1.42 1.19 13.56
N ALA A 65 2.29 1.15 12.58
CA ALA A 65 3.66 1.63 12.65
C ALA A 65 3.87 2.84 11.71
N ALA A 66 4.46 3.91 12.25
CA ALA A 66 4.88 5.02 11.41
C ALA A 66 6.08 4.61 10.55
N ALA A 67 5.98 4.84 9.25
CA ALA A 67 7.00 4.46 8.29
C ALA A 67 7.46 5.64 7.44
N THR A 68 8.75 5.61 7.08
CA THR A 68 9.43 6.51 6.15
C THR A 68 9.70 5.80 4.84
N VAL A 69 9.13 6.29 3.74
CA VAL A 69 9.25 5.68 2.41
C VAL A 69 10.52 6.16 1.71
N TYR A 70 11.18 5.25 1.01
CA TYR A 70 12.31 5.56 0.15
C TYR A 70 11.87 5.66 -1.31
N THR A 71 12.32 6.71 -1.99
CA THR A 71 12.11 6.85 -3.43
C THR A 71 13.21 6.12 -4.21
N PRO A 72 12.95 5.71 -5.47
CA PRO A 72 13.97 5.08 -6.31
C PRO A 72 15.26 5.89 -6.48
N ASN A 73 15.19 7.22 -6.31
CA ASN A 73 16.31 8.13 -6.41
C ASN A 73 17.05 8.36 -5.09
N GLY A 74 16.75 7.56 -4.04
CA GLY A 74 17.37 7.65 -2.72
C GLY A 74 16.81 8.76 -1.82
N GLY A 75 15.75 9.46 -2.24
CA GLY A 75 15.05 10.41 -1.38
C GLY A 75 14.25 9.70 -0.29
N ARG A 76 13.97 10.42 0.80
CA ARG A 76 13.17 9.94 1.93
C ARG A 76 11.95 10.83 2.12
N SER A 77 10.81 10.21 2.37
CA SER A 77 9.61 10.92 2.79
C SER A 77 9.71 11.37 4.26
N PRO A 78 8.87 12.29 4.74
CA PRO A 78 8.69 12.51 6.17
C PRO A 78 8.27 11.22 6.89
N GLU A 79 8.65 11.11 8.17
CA GLU A 79 8.20 10.00 9.02
C GLU A 79 6.67 9.99 9.13
N GLY A 80 6.10 8.78 9.12
CA GLY A 80 4.65 8.59 9.15
C GLY A 80 3.94 8.91 7.84
N SER A 81 4.67 9.21 6.75
CA SER A 81 4.07 9.37 5.42
C SER A 81 3.47 8.07 4.88
N HIS A 82 3.79 6.95 5.50
CA HIS A 82 3.16 5.66 5.31
C HIS A 82 2.81 5.05 6.68
N MET A 83 1.64 4.45 6.79
CA MET A 83 1.27 3.62 7.90
C MET A 83 1.47 2.16 7.51
N SER A 84 2.43 1.47 8.13
CA SER A 84 2.62 0.04 7.99
C SER A 84 1.92 -0.71 9.11
N LEU A 85 1.72 -2.01 8.92
CA LEU A 85 1.16 -2.91 9.95
C LEU A 85 2.09 -4.06 10.22
N TYR A 86 2.18 -4.46 11.50
CA TYR A 86 2.72 -5.76 11.85
C TYR A 86 1.90 -6.43 12.95
N VAL A 87 1.97 -7.74 13.00
CA VAL A 87 1.35 -8.58 14.04
C VAL A 87 2.41 -9.43 14.73
N ASN A 88 2.18 -9.73 15.99
CA ASN A 88 2.95 -10.72 16.74
C ASN A 88 2.16 -12.03 16.78
N ILE A 89 2.75 -13.09 16.26
CA ILE A 89 2.19 -14.45 16.31
C ILE A 89 3.21 -15.33 16.99
N GLU A 90 2.89 -15.79 18.18
CA GLU A 90 3.75 -16.70 18.99
C GLU A 90 5.20 -16.21 19.15
N GLY A 91 5.36 -14.89 19.35
CA GLY A 91 6.67 -14.26 19.54
C GLY A 91 7.38 -13.86 18.26
N THR A 92 6.87 -14.21 17.09
CA THR A 92 7.41 -13.82 15.80
C THR A 92 6.63 -12.63 15.22
N LEU A 93 7.35 -11.62 14.73
CA LEU A 93 6.75 -10.44 14.11
C LEU A 93 6.59 -10.63 12.60
N TYR A 94 5.41 -10.30 12.08
CA TYR A 94 5.09 -10.38 10.66
C TYR A 94 4.54 -9.04 10.16
N ILE A 95 5.11 -8.52 9.09
CA ILE A 95 4.54 -7.39 8.37
C ILE A 95 3.26 -7.87 7.66
N THR A 96 2.15 -7.19 7.95
CA THR A 96 0.82 -7.48 7.41
C THR A 96 0.25 -6.28 6.66
N ASP A 97 1.13 -5.44 6.13
CA ASP A 97 0.82 -4.20 5.42
C ASP A 97 0.11 -4.50 4.09
N VAL A 98 -1.07 -3.93 3.90
CA VAL A 98 -1.87 -4.03 2.67
C VAL A 98 -1.95 -2.71 1.90
N GLY A 99 -1.28 -1.66 2.41
CA GLY A 99 -1.45 -0.27 1.93
C GLY A 99 -0.22 0.35 1.27
N PHE A 100 0.88 -0.37 1.04
CA PHE A 100 2.07 0.22 0.41
C PHE A 100 2.01 0.24 -1.12
N GLY A 101 1.28 -0.66 -1.73
CA GLY A 101 1.11 -0.73 -3.18
C GLY A 101 2.11 -1.63 -3.92
N ASP A 102 3.35 -1.78 -3.47
CA ASP A 102 4.36 -2.69 -4.06
C ASP A 102 4.84 -3.74 -3.04
N LEU A 103 3.91 -4.55 -2.56
CA LEU A 103 4.16 -5.62 -1.60
C LEU A 103 3.84 -7.00 -2.19
N PRO A 104 4.37 -8.08 -1.60
CA PRO A 104 3.93 -9.44 -1.91
C PRO A 104 2.52 -9.67 -1.38
N THR A 105 1.83 -10.66 -1.94
CA THR A 105 0.50 -11.08 -1.48
C THR A 105 0.56 -12.02 -0.27
N SER A 106 1.66 -12.04 0.45
CA SER A 106 1.89 -12.85 1.65
C SER A 106 2.50 -12.01 2.77
N ILE A 107 2.35 -12.46 4.00
CA ILE A 107 3.01 -11.84 5.15
C ILE A 107 4.53 -11.96 5.01
N ILE A 108 5.26 -10.99 5.56
CA ILE A 108 6.71 -10.98 5.56
C ILE A 108 7.19 -11.11 7.00
N GLU A 109 7.92 -12.17 7.28
CA GLU A 109 8.51 -12.36 8.61
C GLU A 109 9.61 -11.34 8.85
N ILE A 110 9.57 -10.68 10.02
CA ILE A 110 10.68 -9.89 10.52
C ILE A 110 11.58 -10.87 11.29
N GLY A 111 12.56 -11.42 10.60
CA GLY A 111 13.47 -12.43 11.15
C GLY A 111 14.26 -11.96 12.37
N SER A 112 15.23 -12.73 12.80
CA SER A 112 16.15 -12.31 13.87
C SER A 112 17.09 -11.21 13.42
N LYS A 113 17.80 -10.55 14.34
CA LYS A 113 18.79 -9.51 13.99
C LYS A 113 19.95 -10.02 13.15
N THR A 114 20.19 -11.31 13.16
CA THR A 114 21.31 -11.97 12.47
C THR A 114 20.87 -12.73 11.22
N GLN A 115 19.56 -12.97 11.05
CA GLN A 115 19.03 -13.76 9.96
C GLN A 115 17.73 -13.14 9.44
N PHE A 116 17.65 -12.93 8.13
CA PHE A 116 16.43 -12.53 7.44
C PHE A 116 15.84 -13.73 6.67
N ILE A 117 14.52 -13.71 6.47
CA ILE A 117 13.78 -14.74 5.74
C ILE A 117 13.23 -14.09 4.47
N PRO A 118 13.69 -14.52 3.27
CA PRO A 118 13.15 -14.00 2.02
C PRO A 118 11.72 -14.48 1.80
N THR A 119 10.86 -13.57 1.36
CA THR A 119 9.50 -13.86 0.89
C THR A 119 9.48 -13.77 -0.63
N TYR A 120 9.11 -14.87 -1.30
CA TYR A 120 9.04 -14.95 -2.76
C TYR A 120 7.61 -14.73 -3.22
N ASP A 121 7.43 -13.86 -4.20
CA ASP A 121 6.13 -13.51 -4.79
C ASP A 121 6.27 -13.29 -6.30
N LYS A 122 5.17 -13.31 -7.04
CA LYS A 122 5.16 -12.98 -8.48
C LYS A 122 5.62 -11.54 -8.80
N ASN A 123 5.62 -10.67 -7.79
CA ASN A 123 6.08 -9.29 -7.90
C ASN A 123 7.56 -9.12 -7.52
N GLY A 124 8.26 -10.18 -7.18
CA GLY A 124 9.68 -10.18 -6.80
C GLY A 124 9.97 -10.82 -5.45
N VAL A 125 11.17 -10.59 -4.94
CA VAL A 125 11.64 -11.14 -3.67
C VAL A 125 11.75 -10.01 -2.65
N TYR A 126 11.22 -10.25 -1.45
CA TYR A 126 11.17 -9.27 -0.37
C TYR A 126 11.81 -9.83 0.89
N ARG A 127 12.24 -8.95 1.78
CA ARG A 127 12.68 -9.30 3.13
C ARG A 127 12.47 -8.13 4.09
N ALA A 128 12.32 -8.44 5.36
CA ALA A 128 12.44 -7.48 6.43
C ALA A 128 13.78 -7.66 7.14
N VAL A 129 14.45 -6.56 7.49
CA VAL A 129 15.71 -6.56 8.22
C VAL A 129 15.66 -5.53 9.34
N TRP A 130 16.29 -5.87 10.48
CA TRP A 130 16.43 -4.95 11.59
C TRP A 130 17.45 -3.85 11.27
N ILE A 131 17.10 -2.60 11.55
CA ILE A 131 18.01 -1.45 11.51
C ILE A 131 18.64 -1.28 12.90
N ASN A 132 17.80 -1.37 13.92
CA ASN A 132 18.15 -1.31 15.34
C ASN A 132 17.08 -2.04 16.16
N ASP A 133 17.09 -1.89 17.49
CA ASP A 133 16.17 -2.59 18.40
C ASP A 133 14.71 -2.19 18.24
N ASN A 134 14.44 -1.04 17.63
CA ASN A 134 13.12 -0.43 17.53
C ASN A 134 12.67 -0.14 16.09
N GLN A 135 13.47 -0.53 15.09
CA GLN A 135 13.18 -0.25 13.69
C GLN A 135 13.53 -1.42 12.78
N TYR A 136 12.73 -1.62 11.77
CA TYR A 136 12.99 -2.53 10.67
C TYR A 136 12.89 -1.82 9.32
N ALA A 137 13.60 -2.34 8.33
CA ALA A 137 13.45 -1.95 6.93
C ALA A 137 12.78 -3.07 6.15
N LEU A 138 11.79 -2.71 5.34
CA LEU A 138 11.29 -3.58 4.29
C LEU A 138 12.07 -3.34 3.02
N GLN A 139 12.59 -4.41 2.44
CA GLN A 139 13.43 -4.36 1.24
C GLN A 139 12.88 -5.27 0.14
N LYS A 140 13.10 -4.86 -1.10
CA LYS A 140 12.82 -5.63 -2.31
C LYS A 140 14.11 -5.86 -3.09
N LEU A 141 14.30 -7.07 -3.60
CA LEU A 141 15.41 -7.40 -4.47
C LEU A 141 15.14 -6.84 -5.88
N ARG A 142 16.02 -5.98 -6.39
CA ARG A 142 15.98 -5.44 -7.75
C ARG A 142 17.37 -5.48 -8.36
N GLN A 143 17.52 -6.07 -9.53
CA GLN A 143 18.82 -6.16 -10.21
C GLN A 143 19.97 -6.65 -9.29
N ASN A 144 19.71 -7.73 -8.54
CA ASN A 144 20.62 -8.33 -7.57
C ASN A 144 21.04 -7.40 -6.40
N LYS A 145 20.29 -6.31 -6.15
CA LYS A 145 20.52 -5.40 -5.02
C LYS A 145 19.25 -5.28 -4.17
N TRP A 146 19.43 -5.32 -2.87
CA TRP A 146 18.34 -5.04 -1.93
C TRP A 146 18.10 -3.54 -1.84
N MET A 147 16.90 -3.13 -2.24
CA MET A 147 16.45 -1.74 -2.20
C MET A 147 15.45 -1.57 -1.05
N THR A 148 15.71 -0.62 -0.16
CA THR A 148 14.77 -0.30 0.91
C THR A 148 13.52 0.37 0.31
N LEU A 149 12.35 -0.16 0.62
CA LEU A 149 11.07 0.41 0.26
C LEU A 149 10.62 1.40 1.33
N TYR A 150 10.66 0.98 2.58
CA TYR A 150 10.42 1.85 3.73
C TYR A 150 11.13 1.33 4.99
N GLU A 151 11.31 2.21 5.96
CA GLU A 151 11.70 1.92 7.33
C GLU A 151 10.51 2.21 8.25
N ALA A 152 10.26 1.37 9.23
CA ALA A 152 9.16 1.55 10.16
C ALA A 152 9.60 1.34 11.61
N HIS A 153 9.00 2.11 12.52
CA HIS A 153 9.21 1.99 13.96
C HIS A 153 8.30 0.93 14.58
N LEU A 154 8.81 0.20 15.58
CA LEU A 154 7.99 -0.74 16.35
C LEU A 154 7.03 -0.05 17.34
N LYS A 155 7.16 1.26 17.53
CA LYS A 155 6.26 2.02 18.40
C LYS A 155 4.85 2.01 17.82
N SER A 156 3.90 1.52 18.62
CA SER A 156 2.49 1.56 18.26
C SER A 156 1.98 2.99 18.14
N GLN A 157 1.23 3.24 17.08
CA GLN A 157 0.55 4.52 16.82
C GLN A 157 -0.97 4.29 16.80
N SER A 158 -1.72 5.29 17.25
CA SER A 158 -3.15 5.37 16.99
C SER A 158 -3.41 5.99 15.61
N ILE A 159 -4.62 5.84 15.06
CA ILE A 159 -4.95 6.52 13.80
C ILE A 159 -4.84 8.05 13.91
N LYS A 160 -5.08 8.60 15.09
CA LYS A 160 -4.96 10.04 15.37
C LYS A 160 -3.53 10.56 15.20
N ASP A 161 -2.52 9.74 15.47
CA ASP A 161 -1.12 10.13 15.31
C ASP A 161 -0.73 10.33 13.82
N PHE A 162 -1.59 9.92 12.90
CA PHE A 162 -1.42 10.12 11.45
C PHE A 162 -2.24 11.28 10.87
N GLU A 163 -3.08 11.97 11.64
CA GLU A 163 -3.99 13.02 11.12
C GLU A 163 -3.25 14.09 10.29
N ASP A 164 -2.14 14.63 10.80
CA ASP A 164 -1.33 15.62 10.07
C ASP A 164 -0.74 15.03 8.75
N LYS A 165 -0.40 13.74 8.75
CA LYS A 165 0.17 13.08 7.58
C LYS A 165 -0.91 12.76 6.55
N ILE A 166 -2.10 12.40 7.00
CA ILE A 166 -3.29 12.23 6.15
C ILE A 166 -3.61 13.56 5.48
N SER A 167 -3.73 14.63 6.27
CA SER A 167 -4.00 15.99 5.78
C SER A 167 -2.94 16.47 4.79
N TYR A 168 -1.65 16.23 5.07
CA TYR A 168 -0.58 16.52 4.12
C TYR A 168 -0.74 15.77 2.81
N ASN A 169 -1.00 14.45 2.88
CA ASN A 169 -1.13 13.62 1.68
C ASN A 169 -2.40 13.95 0.87
N GLU A 170 -3.41 14.49 1.51
CA GLU A 170 -4.67 14.89 0.88
C GLU A 170 -4.61 16.27 0.23
N HIS A 171 -3.88 17.24 0.84
CA HIS A 171 -4.02 18.65 0.47
C HIS A 171 -2.71 19.32 0.04
N HIS A 172 -1.55 18.83 0.51
CA HIS A 172 -0.31 19.58 0.32
C HIS A 172 0.19 19.52 -1.14
N PRO A 173 0.54 20.67 -1.78
CA PRO A 173 0.96 20.70 -3.20
C PRO A 173 2.18 19.83 -3.53
N HIS A 174 3.05 19.58 -2.55
CA HIS A 174 4.20 18.68 -2.74
C HIS A 174 3.89 17.21 -2.47
N SER A 175 2.69 16.86 -2.02
CA SER A 175 2.29 15.46 -1.87
C SER A 175 2.25 14.77 -3.24
N ILE A 176 2.84 13.59 -3.32
CA ILE A 176 2.78 12.74 -4.52
C ILE A 176 1.34 12.38 -4.87
N PHE A 177 0.47 12.22 -3.85
CA PHE A 177 -0.92 11.82 -4.04
C PHE A 177 -1.83 12.98 -4.51
N VAL A 178 -1.44 14.22 -4.26
CA VAL A 178 -2.11 15.41 -4.83
C VAL A 178 -1.67 15.61 -6.29
N ARG A 179 -0.37 15.37 -6.58
CA ARG A 179 0.21 15.63 -7.88
C ARG A 179 -0.02 14.54 -8.92
N HIS A 180 -0.22 13.30 -8.48
CA HIS A 180 -0.26 12.13 -9.36
C HIS A 180 -1.39 11.18 -8.99
N LEU A 181 -2.12 10.74 -10.00
CA LEU A 181 -2.99 9.58 -9.88
C LEU A 181 -2.14 8.32 -9.74
N LEU A 182 -2.46 7.50 -8.76
CA LEU A 182 -1.85 6.18 -8.57
C LEU A 182 -2.90 5.16 -8.17
N ILE A 183 -3.08 4.14 -9.02
CA ILE A 183 -3.94 2.99 -8.75
C ILE A 183 -3.08 1.76 -8.99
N THR A 184 -2.96 0.88 -8.01
CA THR A 184 -2.16 -0.33 -8.16
C THR A 184 -2.77 -1.51 -7.43
N GLN A 185 -2.64 -2.70 -8.02
CA GLN A 185 -3.17 -3.93 -7.45
C GLN A 185 -2.37 -5.15 -7.92
N PRO A 186 -2.09 -6.12 -7.03
CA PRO A 186 -1.59 -7.41 -7.42
C PRO A 186 -2.55 -8.12 -8.39
N GLN A 187 -2.01 -8.85 -9.34
CA GLN A 187 -2.73 -9.62 -10.36
C GLN A 187 -2.21 -11.05 -10.39
N SER A 188 -2.94 -11.97 -11.00
CA SER A 188 -2.48 -13.35 -11.18
C SER A 188 -1.17 -13.46 -11.96
N PHE A 189 -0.87 -12.48 -12.81
CA PHE A 189 0.36 -12.40 -13.61
C PHE A 189 1.47 -11.56 -12.97
N GLY A 190 1.21 -10.86 -11.86
CA GLY A 190 2.12 -9.92 -11.21
C GLY A 190 1.38 -8.69 -10.68
N ARG A 191 1.43 -7.54 -11.36
CA ARG A 191 0.85 -6.28 -10.91
C ARG A 191 0.33 -5.42 -12.06
N ALA A 192 -0.82 -4.77 -11.83
CA ALA A 192 -1.30 -3.67 -12.65
C ALA A 192 -1.10 -2.35 -11.89
N THR A 193 -0.59 -1.32 -12.58
CA THR A 193 -0.43 0.04 -12.02
C THR A 193 -0.89 1.06 -13.05
N MET A 194 -1.84 1.91 -12.69
CA MET A 194 -2.36 2.96 -13.55
C MET A 194 -2.06 4.35 -12.97
N THR A 195 -1.67 5.24 -13.86
CA THR A 195 -1.48 6.67 -13.63
C THR A 195 -2.33 7.47 -14.61
N TYR A 196 -2.25 8.81 -14.60
CA TYR A 196 -2.93 9.62 -15.63
C TYR A 196 -2.49 9.31 -17.08
N HIS A 197 -1.26 8.84 -17.25
CA HIS A 197 -0.67 8.71 -18.58
C HIS A 197 -0.49 7.26 -19.03
N SER A 198 -0.48 6.31 -18.10
CA SER A 198 -0.17 4.94 -18.47
C SER A 198 -0.77 3.90 -17.54
N LEU A 199 -1.14 2.77 -18.14
CA LEU A 199 -1.33 1.49 -17.47
C LEU A 199 -0.08 0.64 -17.66
N THR A 200 0.55 0.22 -16.58
CA THR A 200 1.69 -0.69 -16.59
C THR A 200 1.26 -2.06 -16.05
N LEU A 201 1.46 -3.10 -16.85
CA LEU A 201 1.32 -4.49 -16.42
C LEU A 201 2.72 -5.06 -16.28
N SER A 202 3.07 -5.54 -15.09
CA SER A 202 4.43 -5.99 -14.80
C SER A 202 4.44 -7.23 -13.91
N ASN A 203 5.51 -8.01 -14.06
CA ASN A 203 5.94 -9.03 -13.11
C ASN A 203 7.45 -8.88 -12.87
N ASP A 204 8.09 -9.87 -12.28
CA ASP A 204 9.53 -9.83 -12.00
C ASP A 204 10.40 -9.72 -13.27
N SER A 205 9.93 -10.24 -14.41
CA SER A 205 10.70 -10.37 -15.64
C SER A 205 10.24 -9.45 -16.78
N THR A 206 8.98 -9.04 -16.78
CA THR A 206 8.37 -8.32 -17.91
C THR A 206 7.63 -7.07 -17.47
N LYS A 207 7.58 -6.09 -18.40
CA LYS A 207 6.84 -4.85 -18.19
C LYS A 207 6.24 -4.39 -19.52
N HIS A 208 4.91 -4.31 -19.56
CA HIS A 208 4.16 -3.77 -20.70
C HIS A 208 3.47 -2.49 -20.28
N LYS A 209 3.52 -1.49 -21.14
CA LYS A 209 2.94 -0.16 -20.88
C LYS A 209 1.95 0.22 -21.98
N TYR A 210 0.79 0.71 -21.59
CA TYR A 210 -0.29 1.16 -22.45
C TYR A 210 -0.64 2.60 -22.12
N ASP A 211 -0.96 3.42 -23.11
CA ASP A 211 -1.39 4.79 -22.87
C ASP A 211 -2.80 4.84 -22.29
N VAL A 212 -2.98 5.69 -21.28
CA VAL A 212 -4.27 6.00 -20.66
C VAL A 212 -4.79 7.31 -21.23
N THR A 213 -6.04 7.30 -21.64
CA THR A 213 -6.76 8.45 -22.23
C THR A 213 -8.15 8.57 -21.62
N THR A 214 -8.84 9.68 -21.86
CA THR A 214 -10.25 9.89 -21.50
C THR A 214 -11.18 8.79 -22.04
N ASN A 215 -10.84 8.21 -23.20
CA ASN A 215 -11.68 7.20 -23.85
C ASN A 215 -11.51 5.78 -23.29
N ASN A 216 -10.38 5.47 -22.64
CA ASN A 216 -10.08 4.10 -22.23
C ASN A 216 -9.87 3.91 -20.72
N TYR A 217 -9.75 4.97 -19.92
CA TYR A 217 -9.45 4.82 -18.49
C TYR A 217 -10.52 4.02 -17.74
N LYS A 218 -11.82 4.21 -18.04
CA LYS A 218 -12.91 3.44 -17.40
C LYS A 218 -12.83 1.95 -17.70
N TYR A 219 -12.45 1.60 -18.95
CA TYR A 219 -12.20 0.21 -19.31
C TYR A 219 -11.05 -0.39 -18.49
N PHE A 220 -9.94 0.32 -18.33
CA PHE A 220 -8.83 -0.14 -17.52
C PHE A 220 -9.17 -0.23 -16.04
N LEU A 221 -9.90 0.75 -15.49
CA LEU A 221 -10.39 0.69 -14.11
C LEU A 221 -11.22 -0.57 -13.87
N LYS A 222 -12.17 -0.85 -14.76
CA LYS A 222 -13.04 -2.03 -14.62
C LYS A 222 -12.28 -3.33 -14.79
N LYS A 223 -11.43 -3.42 -15.83
CA LYS A 223 -10.74 -4.66 -16.19
C LYS A 223 -9.68 -5.08 -15.18
N TYR A 224 -8.86 -4.16 -14.69
CA TYR A 224 -7.68 -4.48 -13.89
C TYR A 224 -7.84 -4.21 -12.40
N PHE A 225 -8.80 -3.38 -12.01
CA PHE A 225 -8.98 -2.96 -10.61
C PHE A 225 -10.40 -3.21 -10.11
N ASN A 226 -11.29 -3.68 -10.97
CA ASN A 226 -12.73 -3.86 -10.69
C ASN A 226 -13.40 -2.58 -10.15
N LEU A 227 -12.89 -1.42 -10.48
CA LEU A 227 -13.43 -0.12 -10.09
C LEU A 227 -14.46 0.39 -11.08
N ASN A 228 -15.54 0.96 -10.54
CA ASN A 228 -16.56 1.66 -11.31
C ASN A 228 -16.74 3.07 -10.71
N VAL A 229 -15.85 3.97 -11.07
CA VAL A 229 -15.78 5.34 -10.53
C VAL A 229 -15.25 6.29 -11.60
N SER A 230 -15.74 7.54 -11.62
CA SER A 230 -15.20 8.60 -12.45
C SER A 230 -14.00 9.25 -11.77
N ILE A 231 -13.01 9.63 -12.57
CA ILE A 231 -11.85 10.42 -12.15
C ILE A 231 -12.00 11.78 -12.81
N ILE A 232 -12.35 12.81 -12.01
CA ILE A 232 -12.73 14.15 -12.51
C ILE A 232 -11.76 14.72 -13.56
N PRO A 233 -10.42 14.64 -13.38
CA PRO A 233 -9.50 15.13 -14.41
C PRO A 233 -9.58 14.46 -15.78
N PHE A 234 -10.27 13.33 -15.91
CA PHE A 234 -10.54 12.66 -17.19
C PHE A 234 -11.94 12.99 -17.76
N GLU A 235 -12.84 13.52 -16.94
CA GLU A 235 -14.18 13.89 -17.38
C GLU A 235 -14.14 15.26 -18.06
N PRO A 236 -15.00 15.53 -19.06
CA PRO A 236 -15.07 16.81 -19.79
C PRO A 236 -15.54 17.97 -18.91
#